data_f3c1911a4f3fbfc0e03192343cd7b4c6
#
_entry.id   f3c1911a4f3fbfc0e03192343cd7b4c6
#
_cell.length_a   1.000
_cell.length_b   1.000
_cell.length_c   1.000
_cell.angle_alpha   90.00
_cell.angle_beta   90.00
_cell.angle_gamma   90.00
#
_symmetry.space_group_name_H-M   'P 1'
#
loop_
_entity.id
_entity.type
_entity.pdbx_description
1 polymer ?
#
loop_
_entity_poly.entity_id
_entity_poly.type
_entity_poly.pdbx_seq_one_letter_code
_entity_poly.pdbx_strand_id
1 'polypeptide(L)'
;MRKHLSTIVLVILLLIGLSLLLYPTVSDYWNSFHQTRAIATYAENVAALDNASYDAIWDAARQYNRNLCSRSNNFLLSEEQKAEYESLLDISGQGVMGYIEIPEIDVSLPIYHGTEDPVLQVAVGHLESVSYTHLRAHETELHL
;
A
#
# COMPACT_ATOMS: atom_id res chain seq x y z
N MET A 1 -26.63 40.37 -25.80
CA MET A 1 -26.15 39.01 -25.72
C MET A 1 -24.60 38.85 -25.81
N ARG A 2 -23.92 39.55 -26.73
CA ARG A 2 -22.41 39.41 -26.87
C ARG A 2 -21.59 39.88 -25.65
N LYS A 3 -22.07 40.84 -24.85
CA LYS A 3 -21.34 41.37 -23.69
C LYS A 3 -21.20 40.38 -22.52
N HIS A 4 -22.14 39.47 -22.38
CA HIS A 4 -22.08 38.44 -21.30
C HIS A 4 -21.31 37.18 -21.73
N LEU A 5 -21.14 36.94 -23.02
CA LEU A 5 -20.42 35.78 -23.53
C LEU A 5 -18.95 35.82 -23.14
N SER A 6 -18.29 36.96 -23.29
CA SER A 6 -16.89 37.15 -22.85
C SER A 6 -16.68 36.90 -21.35
N THR A 7 -17.62 37.42 -20.54
CA THR A 7 -17.57 37.21 -19.08
C THR A 7 -17.77 35.74 -18.72
N ILE A 8 -18.70 35.06 -19.37
CA ILE A 8 -18.92 33.63 -19.15
C ILE A 8 -17.68 32.82 -19.53
N VAL A 9 -17.07 33.10 -20.68
CA VAL A 9 -15.82 32.41 -21.09
C VAL A 9 -14.70 32.64 -20.10
N LEU A 10 -14.51 33.87 -19.60
CA LEU A 10 -13.51 34.19 -18.59
C LEU A 10 -13.74 33.45 -17.29
N VAL A 11 -15.00 33.35 -16.82
CA VAL A 11 -15.36 32.61 -15.62
C VAL A 11 -15.09 31.11 -15.79
N ILE A 12 -15.41 30.55 -16.95
CA ILE A 12 -15.14 29.13 -17.24
C ILE A 12 -13.64 28.86 -17.24
N LEU A 13 -12.85 29.71 -17.90
CA LEU A 13 -11.38 29.59 -17.90
C LEU A 13 -10.79 29.71 -16.50
N LEU A 14 -11.31 30.62 -15.69
CA LEU A 14 -10.91 30.78 -14.29
C LEU A 14 -11.20 29.51 -13.49
N LEU A 15 -12.40 28.95 -13.63
CA LEU A 15 -12.81 27.71 -12.93
C LEU A 15 -11.96 26.51 -13.35
N ILE A 16 -11.65 26.38 -14.64
CA ILE A 16 -10.76 25.33 -15.15
C ILE A 16 -9.36 25.48 -14.54
N GLY A 17 -8.79 26.69 -14.58
CA GLY A 17 -7.48 26.96 -14.02
C GLY A 17 -7.41 26.70 -12.51
N LEU A 18 -8.45 27.13 -11.78
CA LEU A 18 -8.57 26.88 -10.35
C LEU A 18 -8.70 25.38 -10.02
N SER A 19 -9.48 24.64 -10.82
CA SER A 19 -9.64 23.19 -10.65
C SER A 19 -8.31 22.45 -10.87
N LEU A 20 -7.54 22.83 -11.88
CA LEU A 20 -6.22 22.25 -12.14
C LEU A 20 -5.22 22.58 -11.02
N LEU A 21 -5.29 23.77 -10.45
CA LEU A 21 -4.42 24.19 -9.34
C LEU A 21 -4.75 23.43 -8.05
N LEU A 22 -6.03 23.22 -7.78
CA LEU A 22 -6.51 22.54 -6.54
C LEU A 22 -6.44 21.02 -6.64
N TYR A 23 -6.40 20.46 -7.85
CA TYR A 23 -6.43 19.01 -8.08
C TYR A 23 -5.39 18.24 -7.25
N PRO A 24 -4.08 18.59 -7.27
CA PRO A 24 -3.08 17.86 -6.49
C PRO A 24 -3.40 17.88 -5.00
N THR A 25 -3.75 19.01 -4.43
CA THR A 25 -4.05 19.16 -2.99
C THR A 25 -5.27 18.32 -2.58
N VAL A 26 -6.31 18.31 -3.39
CA VAL A 26 -7.52 17.51 -3.14
C VAL A 26 -7.22 16.02 -3.27
N SER A 27 -6.42 15.63 -4.27
CA SER A 27 -6.00 14.25 -4.49
C SER A 27 -5.16 13.73 -3.32
N ASP A 28 -4.19 14.52 -2.86
CA ASP A 28 -3.31 14.14 -1.74
C ASP A 28 -4.10 13.99 -0.44
N TYR A 29 -5.03 14.92 -0.17
CA TYR A 29 -5.92 14.83 1.00
C TYR A 29 -6.79 13.57 0.93
N TRP A 30 -7.36 13.25 -0.24
CA TRP A 30 -8.19 12.07 -0.44
C TRP A 30 -7.40 10.78 -0.23
N ASN A 31 -6.20 10.70 -0.79
CA ASN A 31 -5.32 9.55 -0.66
C ASN A 31 -4.89 9.34 0.80
N SER A 32 -4.47 10.41 1.50
CA SER A 32 -4.11 10.36 2.91
C SER A 32 -5.24 9.85 3.80
N PHE A 33 -6.48 10.28 3.54
CA PHE A 33 -7.64 9.79 4.27
C PHE A 33 -7.86 8.28 4.09
N HIS A 34 -7.73 7.77 2.86
CA HIS A 34 -7.87 6.35 2.58
C HIS A 34 -6.73 5.52 3.18
N GLN A 35 -5.51 5.99 3.12
CA GLN A 35 -4.33 5.37 3.74
C GLN A 35 -4.51 5.22 5.25
N THR A 36 -4.87 6.29 5.94
CA THR A 36 -5.10 6.30 7.39
C THR A 36 -6.21 5.31 7.79
N ARG A 37 -7.27 5.24 7.00
CA ARG A 37 -8.37 4.30 7.26
C ARG A 37 -7.94 2.85 7.05
N ALA A 38 -7.17 2.55 6.01
CA ALA A 38 -6.66 1.21 5.73
C ALA A 38 -5.75 0.73 6.88
N ILE A 39 -4.85 1.59 7.36
CA ILE A 39 -3.96 1.32 8.49
C ILE A 39 -4.76 1.09 9.78
N ALA A 40 -5.74 1.96 10.07
CA ALA A 40 -6.58 1.83 11.27
C ALA A 40 -7.35 0.50 11.27
N THR A 41 -7.96 0.13 10.14
CA THR A 41 -8.67 -1.14 10.00
C THR A 41 -7.73 -2.34 10.17
N TYR A 42 -6.53 -2.29 9.58
CA TYR A 42 -5.52 -3.34 9.75
C TYR A 42 -5.11 -3.48 11.22
N ALA A 43 -4.77 -2.38 11.89
CA ALA A 43 -4.35 -2.37 13.29
C ALA A 43 -5.45 -2.90 14.23
N GLU A 44 -6.72 -2.53 13.98
CA GLU A 44 -7.87 -3.06 14.73
C GLU A 44 -8.02 -4.57 14.55
N ASN A 45 -7.91 -5.07 13.31
CA ASN A 45 -8.00 -6.50 13.03
C ASN A 45 -6.84 -7.28 13.67
N VAL A 46 -5.61 -6.75 13.63
CA VAL A 46 -4.45 -7.35 14.31
C VAL A 46 -4.68 -7.41 15.82
N ALA A 47 -5.19 -6.33 16.42
CA ALA A 47 -5.46 -6.27 17.85
C ALA A 47 -6.58 -7.24 18.30
N ALA A 48 -7.45 -7.63 17.40
CA ALA A 48 -8.54 -8.58 17.65
C ALA A 48 -8.10 -10.07 17.51
N LEU A 49 -6.90 -10.33 16.94
CA LEU A 49 -6.38 -11.69 16.80
C LEU A 49 -5.96 -12.26 18.15
N ASP A 50 -6.22 -13.56 18.34
CA ASP A 50 -5.61 -14.34 19.42
C ASP A 50 -4.16 -14.73 19.05
N ASN A 51 -3.35 -15.04 20.05
CA ASN A 51 -1.93 -15.36 19.86
C ASN A 51 -1.74 -16.57 18.90
N ALA A 52 -2.61 -17.55 18.95
CA ALA A 52 -2.48 -18.75 18.13
C ALA A 52 -2.72 -18.43 16.64
N SER A 53 -3.72 -17.61 16.33
CA SER A 53 -3.99 -17.14 14.96
C SER A 53 -2.88 -16.24 14.45
N TYR A 54 -2.34 -15.36 15.29
CA TYR A 54 -1.20 -14.52 14.96
C TYR A 54 0.04 -15.36 14.60
N ASP A 55 0.39 -16.32 15.44
CA ASP A 55 1.53 -17.21 15.19
C ASP A 55 1.36 -18.03 13.91
N ALA A 56 0.14 -18.54 13.64
CA ALA A 56 -0.17 -19.30 12.43
C ALA A 56 0.02 -18.46 11.14
N ILE A 57 -0.40 -17.20 11.15
CA ILE A 57 -0.23 -16.26 10.02
C ILE A 57 1.26 -16.02 9.76
N TRP A 58 2.05 -15.80 10.80
CA TRP A 58 3.49 -15.62 10.68
C TRP A 58 4.23 -16.88 10.23
N ASP A 59 3.81 -18.03 10.70
CA ASP A 59 4.41 -19.31 10.29
C ASP A 59 4.13 -19.61 8.82
N ALA A 60 2.93 -19.31 8.32
CA ALA A 60 2.60 -19.41 6.90
C ALA A 60 3.50 -18.50 6.05
N ALA A 61 3.67 -17.23 6.45
CA ALA A 61 4.54 -16.30 5.75
C ALA A 61 6.01 -16.75 5.76
N ARG A 62 6.52 -17.24 6.89
CA ARG A 62 7.87 -17.80 7.00
C ARG A 62 8.05 -19.06 6.14
N GLN A 63 7.04 -19.90 6.05
CA GLN A 63 7.09 -21.10 5.20
C GLN A 63 7.11 -20.72 3.72
N TYR A 64 6.30 -19.76 3.30
CA TYR A 64 6.34 -19.22 1.94
C TYR A 64 7.75 -18.72 1.60
N ASN A 65 8.37 -17.92 2.46
CA ASN A 65 9.72 -17.41 2.26
C ASN A 65 10.77 -18.52 2.14
N ARG A 66 10.67 -19.57 2.96
CA ARG A 66 11.57 -20.74 2.84
C ARG A 66 11.39 -21.45 1.49
N ASN A 67 10.15 -21.61 1.06
CA ASN A 67 9.84 -22.22 -0.24
C ASN A 67 10.36 -21.35 -1.39
N LEU A 68 10.21 -20.02 -1.27
CA LEU A 68 10.71 -19.07 -2.25
C LEU A 68 12.23 -19.17 -2.45
N CYS A 69 12.99 -19.26 -1.34
CA CYS A 69 14.45 -19.42 -1.39
C CYS A 69 14.92 -20.73 -2.06
N SER A 70 14.09 -21.77 -2.07
CA SER A 70 14.41 -23.07 -2.68
C SER A 70 14.03 -23.18 -4.15
N ARG A 71 13.27 -22.21 -4.67
CA ARG A 71 12.82 -22.19 -6.08
C ARG A 71 13.94 -21.72 -7.01
N SER A 72 14.08 -22.37 -8.15
CA SER A 72 15.09 -22.01 -9.17
C SER A 72 14.68 -20.79 -10.00
N ASN A 73 13.39 -20.46 -10.05
CA ASN A 73 12.87 -19.31 -10.81
C ASN A 73 11.73 -18.65 -10.02
N ASN A 74 12.04 -17.51 -9.42
CA ASN A 74 11.10 -16.76 -8.57
C ASN A 74 10.36 -15.64 -9.32
N PHE A 75 10.73 -15.38 -10.58
CA PHE A 75 10.20 -14.22 -11.33
C PHE A 75 8.89 -14.54 -12.08
N LEU A 76 8.55 -15.81 -12.21
CA LEU A 76 7.31 -16.24 -12.86
C LEU A 76 6.54 -17.15 -11.89
N LEU A 77 5.61 -16.56 -11.20
CA LEU A 77 4.68 -17.29 -10.33
C LEU A 77 3.55 -17.89 -11.17
N SER A 78 3.13 -19.11 -10.83
CA SER A 78 1.87 -19.67 -11.33
C SER A 78 0.70 -18.96 -10.69
N GLU A 79 -0.50 -19.05 -11.29
CA GLU A 79 -1.74 -18.48 -10.72
C GLU A 79 -2.02 -19.00 -9.29
N GLU A 80 -1.71 -20.29 -9.04
CA GLU A 80 -1.86 -20.88 -7.71
C GLU A 80 -0.88 -20.26 -6.70
N GLN A 81 0.36 -20.02 -7.10
CA GLN A 81 1.38 -19.40 -6.27
C GLN A 81 1.07 -17.92 -5.99
N LYS A 82 0.48 -17.23 -6.97
CA LYS A 82 0.02 -15.87 -6.82
C LYS A 82 -1.15 -15.79 -5.82
N ALA A 83 -2.11 -16.69 -5.94
CA ALA A 83 -3.23 -16.78 -5.00
C ALA A 83 -2.76 -17.13 -3.57
N GLU A 84 -1.77 -18.03 -3.43
CA GLU A 84 -1.12 -18.32 -2.14
C GLU A 84 -0.50 -17.04 -1.56
N TYR A 85 0.30 -16.32 -2.35
CA TYR A 85 0.93 -15.08 -1.94
C TYR A 85 -0.08 -14.01 -1.52
N GLU A 86 -1.12 -13.77 -2.29
CA GLU A 86 -2.16 -12.78 -2.00
C GLU A 86 -2.96 -13.09 -0.72
N SER A 87 -2.99 -14.34 -0.29
CA SER A 87 -3.64 -14.74 0.96
C SER A 87 -2.78 -14.56 2.21
N LEU A 88 -1.46 -14.34 2.05
CA LEU A 88 -0.53 -14.21 3.17
C LEU A 88 -0.65 -12.82 3.82
N LEU A 89 -0.69 -12.79 5.15
CA LEU A 89 -0.72 -11.56 5.95
C LEU A 89 -1.93 -10.64 5.67
N ASP A 90 -2.89 -11.04 4.84
CA ASP A 90 -4.11 -10.27 4.59
C ASP A 90 -5.15 -10.52 5.70
N ILE A 91 -4.93 -9.88 6.85
CA ILE A 91 -5.78 -10.00 8.03
C ILE A 91 -7.11 -9.26 7.84
N SER A 92 -7.09 -8.21 7.02
CA SER A 92 -8.25 -7.34 6.80
C SER A 92 -9.16 -7.78 5.65
N GLY A 93 -8.71 -8.71 4.79
CA GLY A 93 -9.37 -9.06 3.54
C GLY A 93 -9.34 -7.94 2.49
N GLN A 94 -8.47 -6.95 2.66
CA GLN A 94 -8.32 -5.79 1.78
C GLN A 94 -6.96 -5.75 1.07
N GLY A 95 -6.19 -6.81 1.16
CA GLY A 95 -4.85 -6.91 0.57
C GLY A 95 -3.77 -6.13 1.32
N VAL A 96 -4.05 -5.64 2.52
CA VAL A 96 -3.07 -4.94 3.36
C VAL A 96 -2.30 -5.95 4.19
N MET A 97 -0.98 -6.00 3.98
CA MET A 97 -0.05 -6.88 4.69
C MET A 97 0.51 -6.26 5.98
N GLY A 98 0.54 -4.95 6.05
CA GLY A 98 1.13 -4.18 7.14
C GLY A 98 1.15 -2.69 6.84
N TYR A 99 1.92 -1.94 7.61
CA TYR A 99 2.16 -0.52 7.35
C TYR A 99 3.57 -0.12 7.79
N ILE A 100 4.09 0.93 7.15
CA ILE A 100 5.34 1.58 7.53
C ILE A 100 5.02 2.90 8.19
N GLU A 101 5.66 3.17 9.30
CA GLU A 101 5.56 4.43 10.02
C GLU A 101 6.95 5.04 10.18
N ILE A 102 7.10 6.30 9.75
CA ILE A 102 8.36 7.07 9.85
C ILE A 102 8.05 8.36 10.61
N PRO A 103 8.17 8.34 11.95
CA PRO A 103 7.75 9.45 12.81
C PRO A 103 8.52 10.75 12.53
N GLU A 104 9.78 10.68 12.11
CA GLU A 104 10.63 11.85 11.86
C GLU A 104 10.10 12.77 10.76
N ILE A 105 9.31 12.23 9.85
CA ILE A 105 8.73 12.97 8.72
C ILE A 105 7.20 12.87 8.66
N ASP A 106 6.58 12.34 9.73
CA ASP A 106 5.12 12.17 9.86
C ASP A 106 4.50 11.39 8.66
N VAL A 107 5.18 10.32 8.23
CA VAL A 107 4.73 9.46 7.15
C VAL A 107 4.23 8.13 7.71
N SER A 108 3.02 7.75 7.31
CA SER A 108 2.43 6.44 7.59
C SER A 108 1.77 5.90 6.33
N LEU A 109 2.28 4.78 5.80
CA LEU A 109 1.85 4.21 4.53
C LEU A 109 1.48 2.73 4.68
N PRO A 110 0.34 2.28 4.16
CA PRO A 110 0.01 0.87 4.13
C PRO A 110 0.89 0.11 3.12
N ILE A 111 1.13 -1.16 3.39
CA ILE A 111 1.84 -2.08 2.51
C ILE A 111 0.81 -3.04 1.92
N TYR A 112 0.74 -3.07 0.58
CA TYR A 112 -0.14 -3.96 -0.16
C TYR A 112 0.63 -5.07 -0.87
N HIS A 113 -0.09 -6.14 -1.21
CA HIS A 113 0.42 -7.15 -2.13
C HIS A 113 0.61 -6.56 -3.54
N GLY A 114 1.71 -6.95 -4.19
CA GLY A 114 2.01 -6.53 -5.55
C GLY A 114 2.59 -5.11 -5.67
N THR A 115 2.99 -4.77 -6.89
CA THR A 115 3.60 -3.48 -7.24
C THR A 115 2.96 -2.89 -8.48
N GLU A 116 1.66 -3.08 -8.65
CA GLU A 116 0.90 -2.51 -9.75
C GLU A 116 0.80 -0.99 -9.61
N ASP A 117 0.67 -0.28 -10.74
CA ASP A 117 0.62 1.18 -10.77
C ASP A 117 -0.38 1.80 -9.78
N PRO A 118 -1.63 1.28 -9.62
CA PRO A 118 -2.57 1.83 -8.64
C PRO A 118 -2.09 1.73 -7.19
N VAL A 119 -1.36 0.66 -6.84
CA VAL A 119 -0.79 0.47 -5.49
C VAL A 119 0.32 1.47 -5.25
N LEU A 120 1.29 1.56 -6.18
CA LEU A 120 2.46 2.43 -6.03
C LEU A 120 2.14 3.92 -6.04
N GLN A 121 0.97 4.33 -6.54
CA GLN A 121 0.53 5.72 -6.48
C GLN A 121 0.09 6.17 -5.08
N VAL A 122 -0.33 5.25 -4.22
CA VAL A 122 -0.96 5.59 -2.94
C VAL A 122 -0.39 4.84 -1.74
N ALA A 123 0.50 3.85 -1.96
CA ALA A 123 0.96 2.94 -0.91
C ALA A 123 2.34 2.36 -1.23
N VAL A 124 2.84 1.53 -0.33
CA VAL A 124 4.02 0.69 -0.56
C VAL A 124 3.55 -0.65 -1.13
N GLY A 125 4.16 -1.08 -2.23
CA GLY A 125 3.91 -2.38 -2.82
C GLY A 125 4.96 -3.40 -2.39
N HIS A 126 4.54 -4.62 -2.06
CA HIS A 126 5.44 -5.73 -1.75
C HIS A 126 5.59 -6.64 -2.98
N LEU A 127 6.84 -6.93 -3.35
CA LEU A 127 7.16 -7.81 -4.48
C LEU A 127 6.97 -9.28 -4.07
N GLU A 128 6.18 -10.00 -4.82
CA GLU A 128 5.85 -11.42 -4.60
C GLU A 128 7.06 -12.37 -4.66
N SER A 129 8.12 -11.96 -5.37
CA SER A 129 9.34 -12.74 -5.58
C SER A 129 10.48 -12.40 -4.62
N VAL A 130 10.28 -11.42 -3.72
CA VAL A 130 11.32 -10.96 -2.78
C VAL A 130 11.08 -11.58 -1.41
N SER A 131 12.06 -12.35 -0.96
CA SER A 131 12.03 -12.95 0.38
C SER A 131 12.25 -11.89 1.47
N TYR A 132 11.60 -12.07 2.60
CA TYR A 132 11.78 -11.29 3.84
C TYR A 132 13.25 -11.14 4.30
N THR A 133 14.13 -12.03 3.87
CA THR A 133 15.57 -11.94 4.19
C THR A 133 16.25 -10.68 3.63
N HIS A 134 15.67 -10.05 2.60
CA HIS A 134 16.20 -8.80 2.04
C HIS A 134 15.84 -7.58 2.91
N LEU A 135 14.70 -7.59 3.59
CA LEU A 135 14.31 -6.53 4.52
C LEU A 135 15.16 -6.54 5.80
N ARG A 136 15.65 -7.71 6.21
CA ARG A 136 16.47 -7.86 7.43
C ARG A 136 17.86 -7.21 7.33
N ALA A 137 18.37 -6.99 6.12
CA ALA A 137 19.62 -6.28 5.91
C ALA A 137 19.51 -4.76 6.19
N HIS A 138 18.31 -4.19 6.06
CA HIS A 138 18.07 -2.77 6.37
C HIS A 138 17.70 -2.52 7.83
N GLU A 139 17.09 -3.47 8.52
CA GLU A 139 16.78 -3.32 9.96
C GLU A 139 18.01 -3.37 10.88
N THR A 140 19.09 -4.01 10.45
CA THR A 140 20.33 -4.10 11.25
C THR A 140 21.19 -2.85 11.21
N GLU A 141 20.97 -1.93 10.29
CA GLU A 141 21.69 -0.65 10.23
C GLU A 141 21.04 0.48 11.05
N LEU A 142 19.78 0.31 11.49
CA LEU A 142 19.05 1.30 12.28
C LEU A 142 19.19 1.12 13.80
N HIS A 143 19.97 0.14 14.27
CA HIS A 143 20.21 -0.15 15.69
C HIS A 143 21.66 0.05 16.14
N LEU A 144 22.41 0.93 15.46
CA LEU A 144 23.75 1.34 15.92
C LEU A 144 23.73 2.77 16.43
#